data_97b8b0b25b07a267e88997536d9c6bee
#
_entry.id   97b8b0b25b07a267e88997536d9c6bee
#
_cell.length_a   1.000
_cell.length_b   1.000
_cell.length_c   1.000
_cell.angle_alpha   90.00
_cell.angle_beta   90.00
_cell.angle_gamma   90.00
#
_symmetry.space_group_name_H-M   'P 1'
#
loop_
_entity.id
_entity.type
_entity.pdbx_description
1 polymer ?
#
loop_
_entity_poly.entity_id
_entity_poly.type
_entity_poly.pdbx_seq_one_letter_code
_entity_poly.pdbx_strand_id
1 'polypeptide(L)'
;VVAEMEGMLRQLLGSGIEVVTTRAATAARVKADLGQLQQVILNLVINARDAMPSGGTITIEIVETELDESYAIGRGWAFKPGRYVQLAVSDTGCGMDAATRARVFDPFFTTKAVGKGTGLGLATVYGIVKQSGGHIDIESEPGRGATFRIHLPRVDEALATPSPAVDTPGLGSETVLVVEDEELVRKVICETLASAGYAV
;
A
#
# COMPACT_ATOMS: atom_id res chain seq x y z
N VAL A 1 0.41 10.26 -4.17
CA VAL A 1 -0.08 9.23 -3.22
C VAL A 1 0.47 9.47 -1.84
N VAL A 2 1.80 9.26 -1.57
CA VAL A 2 2.35 9.37 -0.18
C VAL A 2 2.09 10.75 0.44
N ALA A 3 2.31 11.85 -0.32
CA ALA A 3 2.06 13.20 0.18
C ALA A 3 0.58 13.46 0.55
N GLU A 4 -0.34 12.90 -0.17
CA GLU A 4 -1.78 13.01 0.11
C GLU A 4 -2.17 12.23 1.37
N MET A 5 -1.44 11.16 1.67
CA MET A 5 -1.69 10.31 2.83
C MET A 5 -1.05 10.83 4.13
N GLU A 6 -0.07 11.72 4.07
CA GLU A 6 0.70 12.18 5.26
C GLU A 6 -0.19 12.62 6.42
N GLY A 7 -1.21 13.44 6.14
CA GLY A 7 -2.15 13.93 7.17
C GLY A 7 -2.90 12.78 7.85
N MET A 8 -3.42 11.85 7.05
CA MET A 8 -4.13 10.67 7.54
C MET A 8 -3.20 9.72 8.32
N LEU A 9 -1.99 9.49 7.83
CA LEU A 9 -1.01 8.64 8.51
C LEU A 9 -0.63 9.20 9.88
N ARG A 10 -0.36 10.50 9.99
CA ARG A 10 -0.06 11.16 11.27
C ARG A 10 -1.22 11.05 12.26
N GLN A 11 -2.44 11.21 11.80
CA GLN A 11 -3.63 11.07 12.66
C GLN A 11 -3.81 9.62 13.14
N LEU A 12 -3.57 8.63 12.28
CA LEU A 12 -3.70 7.20 12.57
C LEU A 12 -2.64 6.71 13.56
N LEU A 13 -1.44 7.26 13.50
CA LEU A 13 -0.29 6.84 14.33
C LEU A 13 -0.27 7.52 15.70
N GLY A 14 -0.93 8.67 15.84
CA GLY A 14 -0.91 9.44 17.09
C GLY A 14 0.44 10.11 17.37
N SER A 15 0.59 10.69 18.57
CA SER A 15 1.76 11.50 18.94
C SER A 15 3.01 10.70 19.32
N GLY A 16 2.89 9.38 19.48
CA GLY A 16 4.01 8.52 19.93
C GLY A 16 4.93 8.04 18.80
N ILE A 17 4.54 8.21 17.55
CA ILE A 17 5.31 7.73 16.38
C ILE A 17 5.59 8.89 15.44
N GLU A 18 6.86 9.10 15.16
CA GLU A 18 7.32 10.07 14.18
C GLU A 18 7.27 9.48 12.76
N VAL A 19 6.77 10.26 11.80
CA VAL A 19 6.76 9.88 10.38
C VAL A 19 7.70 10.79 9.60
N VAL A 20 8.73 10.19 9.01
CA VAL A 20 9.71 10.85 8.15
C VAL A 20 9.50 10.39 6.71
N THR A 21 9.27 11.32 5.80
CA THR A 21 9.10 11.01 4.37
C THR A 21 10.25 11.60 3.57
N THR A 22 10.95 10.76 2.82
CA THR A 22 12.03 11.15 1.91
C THR A 22 11.66 10.80 0.48
N ARG A 23 11.81 11.74 -0.43
CA ARG A 23 11.50 11.53 -1.85
C ARG A 23 12.66 11.96 -2.74
N ALA A 24 12.94 11.17 -3.78
CA ALA A 24 13.83 11.61 -4.85
C ALA A 24 13.25 12.87 -5.54
N ALA A 25 14.14 13.73 -6.02
CA ALA A 25 13.79 14.99 -6.68
C ALA A 25 13.05 14.78 -8.02
N THR A 26 13.16 13.61 -8.63
CA THR A 26 12.51 13.26 -9.91
C THR A 26 11.13 12.66 -9.70
N ALA A 27 10.21 13.02 -10.60
CA ALA A 27 8.84 12.48 -10.60
C ALA A 27 8.84 11.04 -11.12
N ALA A 28 9.10 10.08 -10.25
CA ALA A 28 9.04 8.65 -10.56
C ALA A 28 7.59 8.23 -10.84
N ARG A 29 7.36 7.52 -11.94
CA ARG A 29 6.03 7.07 -12.36
C ARG A 29 5.97 5.55 -12.40
N VAL A 30 4.87 5.00 -11.91
CA VAL A 30 4.56 3.57 -11.95
C VAL A 30 3.15 3.36 -12.48
N LYS A 31 2.91 2.21 -13.09
CA LYS A 31 1.56 1.80 -13.50
C LYS A 31 0.97 0.93 -12.39
N ALA A 32 0.12 1.51 -11.57
CA ALA A 32 -0.54 0.80 -10.48
C ALA A 32 -1.87 1.51 -10.15
N ASP A 33 -2.79 0.78 -9.55
CA ASP A 33 -4.02 1.35 -9.01
C ASP A 33 -3.73 2.20 -7.77
N LEU A 34 -4.30 3.40 -7.73
CA LEU A 34 -4.07 4.37 -6.65
C LEU A 34 -4.56 3.84 -5.30
N GLY A 35 -5.75 3.26 -5.26
CA GLY A 35 -6.34 2.71 -4.04
C GLY A 35 -5.54 1.52 -3.51
N GLN A 36 -5.06 0.66 -4.40
CA GLN A 36 -4.21 -0.47 -4.03
C GLN A 36 -2.86 0.01 -3.45
N LEU A 37 -2.23 1.04 -4.03
CA LEU A 37 -1.01 1.62 -3.46
C LEU A 37 -1.24 2.25 -2.09
N GLN A 38 -2.36 2.93 -1.91
CA GLN A 38 -2.75 3.46 -0.60
C GLN A 38 -2.94 2.34 0.42
N GLN A 39 -3.58 1.25 0.04
CA GLN A 39 -3.76 0.07 0.89
C GLN A 39 -2.43 -0.58 1.27
N VAL A 40 -1.48 -0.68 0.33
CA VAL A 40 -0.12 -1.16 0.60
C VAL A 40 0.55 -0.32 1.68
N ILE A 41 0.59 1.00 1.51
CA ILE A 41 1.21 1.92 2.46
C ILE A 41 0.53 1.82 3.83
N LEU A 42 -0.80 1.82 3.86
CA LEU A 42 -1.58 1.73 5.10
C LEU A 42 -1.28 0.43 5.86
N ASN A 43 -1.27 -0.71 5.18
CA ASN A 43 -0.96 -2.00 5.80
C ASN A 43 0.45 -2.05 6.39
N LEU A 44 1.45 -1.50 5.67
CA LEU A 44 2.83 -1.44 6.16
C LEU A 44 2.94 -0.52 7.39
N VAL A 45 2.31 0.66 7.34
CA VAL A 45 2.33 1.64 8.43
C VAL A 45 1.61 1.12 9.68
N ILE A 46 0.46 0.45 9.52
CA ILE A 46 -0.24 -0.18 10.66
C ILE A 46 0.63 -1.27 11.28
N ASN A 47 1.30 -2.12 10.48
CA ASN A 47 2.20 -3.14 11.00
C ASN A 47 3.40 -2.53 11.72
N ALA A 48 4.00 -1.48 11.19
CA ALA A 48 5.06 -0.73 11.84
C ALA A 48 4.61 -0.15 13.19
N ARG A 49 3.43 0.48 13.25
CA ARG A 49 2.84 0.99 14.51
C ARG A 49 2.71 -0.13 15.55
N ASP A 50 2.15 -1.25 15.14
CA ASP A 50 1.91 -2.38 16.05
C ASP A 50 3.21 -3.03 16.56
N ALA A 51 4.32 -2.89 15.80
CA ALA A 51 5.66 -3.29 16.22
C ALA A 51 6.34 -2.31 17.18
N MET A 52 5.77 -1.11 17.38
CA MET A 52 6.32 -0.01 18.18
C MET A 52 5.37 0.44 19.30
N PRO A 53 5.01 -0.42 20.26
CA PRO A 53 4.05 -0.10 21.32
C PRO A 53 4.52 1.04 22.26
N SER A 54 5.81 1.29 22.32
CA SER A 54 6.42 2.36 23.12
C SER A 54 6.76 3.61 22.31
N GLY A 55 6.27 3.69 21.06
CA GLY A 55 6.63 4.75 20.12
C GLY A 55 7.87 4.42 19.31
N GLY A 56 8.22 5.30 18.39
CA GLY A 56 9.36 5.15 17.49
C GLY A 56 9.27 6.00 16.24
N THR A 57 9.99 5.60 15.20
CA THR A 57 10.03 6.33 13.93
C THR A 57 9.66 5.40 12.77
N ILE A 58 8.79 5.88 11.88
CA ILE A 58 8.53 5.26 10.58
C ILE A 58 9.15 6.15 9.51
N THR A 59 10.01 5.57 8.69
CA THR A 59 10.60 6.24 7.53
C THR A 59 10.00 5.68 6.26
N ILE A 60 9.43 6.57 5.42
CA ILE A 60 8.92 6.25 4.09
C ILE A 60 9.84 6.89 3.07
N GLU A 61 10.52 6.06 2.29
CA GLU A 61 11.47 6.52 1.28
C GLU A 61 11.02 6.11 -0.12
N ILE A 62 11.10 7.04 -1.07
CA ILE A 62 10.80 6.79 -2.48
C ILE A 62 12.02 7.21 -3.29
N VAL A 63 12.64 6.23 -3.97
CA VAL A 63 13.80 6.44 -4.82
C VAL A 63 13.64 5.75 -6.17
N GLU A 64 14.32 6.27 -7.19
CA GLU A 64 14.52 5.53 -8.43
C GLU A 64 15.74 4.63 -8.29
N THR A 65 15.65 3.41 -8.76
CA THR A 65 16.74 2.43 -8.73
C THR A 65 16.80 1.68 -10.04
N GLU A 66 17.99 1.27 -10.41
CA GLU A 66 18.20 0.36 -11.54
C GLU A 66 18.55 -1.02 -10.98
N LEU A 67 17.75 -2.01 -11.38
CA LEU A 67 17.94 -3.40 -10.97
C LEU A 67 18.51 -4.18 -12.14
N ASP A 68 19.67 -4.78 -11.92
CA ASP A 68 20.34 -5.64 -12.89
C ASP A 68 20.10 -7.13 -12.63
N GLU A 69 20.58 -7.99 -13.51
CA GLU A 69 20.44 -9.44 -13.38
C GLU A 69 21.11 -9.98 -12.11
N SER A 70 22.20 -9.36 -11.65
CA SER A 70 22.93 -9.80 -10.46
C SER A 70 22.12 -9.61 -9.19
N TYR A 71 21.34 -8.53 -9.12
CA TYR A 71 20.42 -8.26 -8.02
C TYR A 71 19.30 -9.31 -7.95
N ALA A 72 18.81 -9.77 -9.11
CA ALA A 72 17.79 -10.81 -9.22
C ALA A 72 18.27 -12.17 -8.74
N ILE A 73 19.44 -12.60 -9.26
CA ILE A 73 20.02 -13.91 -8.98
C ILE A 73 20.27 -14.09 -7.49
N GLY A 74 20.80 -13.07 -6.82
CA GLY A 74 21.08 -13.13 -5.37
C GLY A 74 19.84 -13.30 -4.50
N ARG A 75 18.63 -13.02 -5.02
CA ARG A 75 17.35 -13.07 -4.28
C ARG A 75 16.37 -14.12 -4.82
N GLY A 76 16.74 -14.86 -5.87
CA GLY A 76 15.86 -15.85 -6.49
C GLY A 76 14.62 -15.24 -7.17
N TRP A 77 14.70 -14.00 -7.61
CA TRP A 77 13.57 -13.30 -8.22
C TRP A 77 13.59 -13.45 -9.73
N ALA A 78 12.41 -13.75 -10.30
CA ALA A 78 12.18 -13.67 -11.73
C ALA A 78 11.65 -12.29 -12.08
N PHE A 79 12.51 -11.30 -12.35
CA PHE A 79 12.11 -9.99 -12.84
C PHE A 79 12.93 -9.57 -14.06
N LYS A 80 12.43 -8.56 -14.78
CA LYS A 80 13.15 -8.00 -15.91
C LYS A 80 14.14 -6.94 -15.41
N PRO A 81 15.41 -6.99 -15.78
CA PRO A 81 16.34 -5.89 -15.50
C PRO A 81 15.80 -4.57 -16.06
N GLY A 82 16.05 -3.46 -15.35
CA GLY A 82 15.59 -2.16 -15.79
C GLY A 82 15.42 -1.16 -14.65
N ARG A 83 14.71 -0.07 -14.96
CA ARG A 83 14.44 1.01 -14.01
C ARG A 83 13.19 0.72 -13.20
N TYR A 84 13.32 0.90 -11.89
CA TYR A 84 12.26 0.68 -10.91
C TYR A 84 12.10 1.90 -10.02
N VAL A 85 10.92 2.04 -9.47
CA VAL A 85 10.65 2.91 -8.33
C VAL A 85 10.62 2.04 -7.09
N GLN A 86 11.50 2.31 -6.14
CA GLN A 86 11.51 1.67 -4.85
C GLN A 86 10.72 2.52 -3.85
N LEU A 87 9.75 1.91 -3.21
CA LEU A 87 9.10 2.40 -2.00
C LEU A 87 9.63 1.57 -0.83
N ALA A 88 10.34 2.20 0.09
CA ALA A 88 10.78 1.57 1.32
C ALA A 88 9.98 2.12 2.51
N VAL A 89 9.51 1.23 3.37
CA VAL A 89 8.88 1.59 4.65
C VAL A 89 9.67 0.89 5.74
N SER A 90 10.33 1.69 6.57
CA SER A 90 11.18 1.24 7.67
C SER A 90 10.59 1.65 9.01
N ASP A 91 10.66 0.79 10.01
CA ASP A 91 10.29 1.06 11.39
C ASP A 91 11.43 0.78 12.35
N THR A 92 11.38 1.36 13.53
CA THR A 92 12.33 1.13 14.64
C THR A 92 11.76 0.19 15.71
N GLY A 93 10.85 -0.69 15.31
CA GLY A 93 10.12 -1.58 16.22
C GLY A 93 10.87 -2.82 16.69
N CYS A 94 10.13 -3.81 17.17
CA CYS A 94 10.69 -5.04 17.73
C CYS A 94 11.40 -5.94 16.71
N GLY A 95 11.18 -5.72 15.41
CA GLY A 95 11.76 -6.55 14.36
C GLY A 95 11.23 -7.98 14.33
N MET A 96 11.85 -8.81 13.49
CA MET A 96 11.44 -10.19 13.24
C MET A 96 12.65 -11.13 13.21
N ASP A 97 12.47 -12.34 13.75
CA ASP A 97 13.42 -13.43 13.56
C ASP A 97 13.32 -14.06 12.15
N ALA A 98 14.27 -14.94 11.82
CA ALA A 98 14.32 -15.58 10.52
C ALA A 98 13.09 -16.47 10.22
N ALA A 99 12.53 -17.12 11.24
CA ALA A 99 11.36 -17.98 11.08
C ALA A 99 10.10 -17.16 10.77
N THR A 100 9.89 -16.06 11.48
CA THR A 100 8.81 -15.10 11.22
C THR A 100 8.96 -14.46 9.85
N ARG A 101 10.17 -13.97 9.51
CA ARG A 101 10.48 -13.35 8.24
C ARG A 101 10.19 -14.27 7.04
N ALA A 102 10.47 -15.57 7.16
CA ALA A 102 10.22 -16.54 6.09
C ALA A 102 8.72 -16.73 5.79
N ARG A 103 7.84 -16.42 6.74
CA ARG A 103 6.40 -16.67 6.67
C ARG A 103 5.54 -15.41 6.67
N VAL A 104 6.15 -14.24 6.77
CA VAL A 104 5.44 -12.98 7.01
C VAL A 104 4.41 -12.64 5.92
N PHE A 105 4.57 -13.17 4.69
CA PHE A 105 3.64 -13.01 3.58
C PHE A 105 2.63 -14.16 3.45
N ASP A 106 2.72 -15.20 4.29
CA ASP A 106 1.75 -16.30 4.26
C ASP A 106 0.37 -15.78 4.70
N PRO A 107 -0.70 -16.09 3.98
CA PRO A 107 -2.05 -15.73 4.41
C PRO A 107 -2.36 -16.30 5.80
N PHE A 108 -3.02 -15.48 6.62
CA PHE A 108 -3.40 -15.80 8.01
C PHE A 108 -2.24 -15.97 9.00
N PHE A 109 -0.98 -15.81 8.57
CA PHE A 109 0.14 -15.83 9.48
C PHE A 109 0.19 -14.54 10.31
N THR A 110 0.26 -14.69 11.63
CA THR A 110 0.38 -13.57 12.57
C THR A 110 1.10 -14.00 13.84
N THR A 111 1.93 -13.11 14.37
CA THR A 111 2.57 -13.26 15.70
C THR A 111 1.79 -12.52 16.79
N LYS A 112 0.72 -11.81 16.44
CA LYS A 112 -0.15 -11.09 17.37
C LYS A 112 -1.07 -12.07 18.10
N ALA A 113 -1.52 -11.68 19.30
CA ALA A 113 -2.47 -12.46 20.07
C ALA A 113 -3.77 -12.72 19.28
N VAL A 114 -4.42 -13.83 19.58
CA VAL A 114 -5.71 -14.22 18.94
C VAL A 114 -6.71 -13.07 19.00
N GLY A 115 -7.28 -12.73 17.83
CA GLY A 115 -8.23 -11.61 17.68
C GLY A 115 -7.60 -10.23 17.46
N LYS A 116 -6.27 -10.08 17.57
CA LYS A 116 -5.58 -8.78 17.35
C LYS A 116 -4.91 -8.63 15.99
N GLY A 117 -4.93 -9.66 15.17
CA GLY A 117 -4.36 -9.63 13.83
C GLY A 117 -5.05 -10.64 12.92
N THR A 118 -5.45 -10.19 11.73
CA THR A 118 -6.09 -11.07 10.73
C THR A 118 -5.09 -11.94 9.98
N GLY A 119 -3.80 -11.59 10.01
CA GLY A 119 -2.76 -12.24 9.20
C GLY A 119 -2.91 -12.02 7.69
N LEU A 120 -3.78 -11.10 7.27
CA LEU A 120 -4.04 -10.84 5.85
C LEU A 120 -3.32 -9.59 5.33
N GLY A 121 -2.92 -8.65 6.18
CA GLY A 121 -2.37 -7.36 5.77
C GLY A 121 -1.15 -7.48 4.86
N LEU A 122 -0.14 -8.26 5.26
CA LEU A 122 1.08 -8.43 4.46
C LEU A 122 0.89 -9.37 3.26
N ALA A 123 0.00 -10.37 3.37
CA ALA A 123 -0.39 -11.18 2.23
C ALA A 123 -1.07 -10.33 1.14
N THR A 124 -1.92 -9.37 1.54
CA THR A 124 -2.55 -8.39 0.64
C THR A 124 -1.49 -7.51 -0.02
N VAL A 125 -0.53 -6.99 0.76
CA VAL A 125 0.60 -6.21 0.22
C VAL A 125 1.34 -7.01 -0.85
N TYR A 126 1.69 -8.26 -0.57
CA TYR A 126 2.38 -9.13 -1.51
C TYR A 126 1.57 -9.33 -2.81
N GLY A 127 0.27 -9.62 -2.68
CA GLY A 127 -0.63 -9.79 -3.82
C GLY A 127 -0.70 -8.56 -4.72
N ILE A 128 -0.91 -7.38 -4.13
CA ILE A 128 -0.99 -6.10 -4.85
C ILE A 128 0.32 -5.80 -5.58
N VAL A 129 1.46 -5.98 -4.90
CA VAL A 129 2.78 -5.74 -5.50
C VAL A 129 3.01 -6.67 -6.69
N LYS A 130 2.68 -7.97 -6.56
CA LYS A 130 2.80 -8.94 -7.65
C LYS A 130 1.87 -8.63 -8.82
N GLN A 131 0.64 -8.24 -8.55
CA GLN A 131 -0.33 -7.83 -9.57
C GLN A 131 0.13 -6.59 -10.35
N SER A 132 0.87 -5.69 -9.69
CA SER A 132 1.48 -4.51 -10.30
C SER A 132 2.80 -4.82 -11.04
N GLY A 133 3.17 -6.09 -11.21
CA GLY A 133 4.42 -6.51 -11.85
C GLY A 133 5.67 -6.20 -11.01
N GLY A 134 5.49 -5.92 -9.74
CA GLY A 134 6.55 -5.54 -8.82
C GLY A 134 7.12 -6.69 -7.98
N HIS A 135 8.05 -6.32 -7.13
CA HIS A 135 8.68 -7.21 -6.16
C HIS A 135 8.69 -6.55 -4.78
N ILE A 136 8.62 -7.38 -3.75
CA ILE A 136 8.76 -6.95 -2.35
C ILE A 136 9.79 -7.82 -1.67
N ASP A 137 10.67 -7.19 -0.90
CA ASP A 137 11.56 -7.84 0.02
C ASP A 137 11.44 -7.26 1.45
N ILE A 138 12.04 -7.96 2.39
CA ILE A 138 12.04 -7.58 3.78
C ILE A 138 13.42 -7.80 4.38
N GLU A 139 13.91 -6.79 5.09
CA GLU A 139 15.07 -6.85 5.95
C GLU A 139 14.63 -6.56 7.38
N SER A 140 14.92 -7.46 8.29
CA SER A 140 14.54 -7.33 9.70
C SER A 140 15.40 -8.23 10.58
N GLU A 141 15.71 -7.72 11.76
CA GLU A 141 16.38 -8.44 12.84
C GLU A 141 15.67 -8.12 14.17
N PRO A 142 15.61 -9.06 15.11
CA PRO A 142 15.04 -8.79 16.43
C PRO A 142 15.68 -7.57 17.10
N GLY A 143 14.83 -6.63 17.55
CA GLY A 143 15.25 -5.40 18.21
C GLY A 143 15.78 -4.28 17.31
N ARG A 144 15.79 -4.49 15.97
CA ARG A 144 16.29 -3.49 15.01
C ARG A 144 15.24 -2.99 14.05
N GLY A 145 13.96 -3.34 14.28
CA GLY A 145 12.87 -2.98 13.42
C GLY A 145 12.80 -3.79 12.12
N ALA A 146 12.04 -3.30 11.18
CA ALA A 146 11.88 -3.92 9.85
C ALA A 146 11.90 -2.86 8.75
N THR A 147 12.40 -3.27 7.59
CA THR A 147 12.34 -2.50 6.35
C THR A 147 11.70 -3.35 5.26
N PHE A 148 10.58 -2.90 4.75
CA PHE A 148 9.91 -3.46 3.58
C PHE A 148 10.29 -2.64 2.35
N ARG A 149 10.87 -3.26 1.32
CA ARG A 149 11.22 -2.61 0.05
C ARG A 149 10.35 -3.16 -1.07
N ILE A 150 9.60 -2.28 -1.70
CA ILE A 150 8.74 -2.58 -2.83
C ILE A 150 9.36 -1.96 -4.07
N HIS A 151 9.58 -2.77 -5.09
CA HIS A 151 10.10 -2.35 -6.38
C HIS A 151 9.01 -2.47 -7.43
N LEU A 152 8.58 -1.34 -7.99
CA LEU A 152 7.59 -1.28 -9.06
C LEU A 152 8.27 -0.87 -10.36
N PRO A 153 7.96 -1.51 -11.52
CA PRO A 153 8.53 -1.12 -12.79
C PRO A 153 8.22 0.36 -13.07
N ARG A 154 9.29 1.12 -13.39
CA ARG A 154 9.12 2.51 -13.81
C ARG A 154 8.52 2.57 -15.21
N VAL A 155 7.60 3.50 -15.43
CA VAL A 155 7.06 3.84 -16.74
C VAL A 155 7.67 5.16 -17.20
N ASP A 156 8.35 5.12 -18.35
CA ASP A 156 8.94 6.31 -18.98
C ASP A 156 7.95 7.03 -19.91
N GLU A 157 6.82 6.39 -20.23
CA GLU A 157 5.78 7.02 -21.05
C GLU A 157 5.26 8.27 -20.34
N ALA A 158 5.36 9.42 -21.06
CA ALA A 158 4.57 10.57 -20.70
C ALA A 158 3.12 10.08 -20.56
N LEU A 159 2.47 10.38 -19.42
CA LEU A 159 1.02 10.21 -19.36
C LEU A 159 0.49 10.76 -20.67
N ALA A 160 -0.12 9.92 -21.52
CA ALA A 160 -1.07 10.43 -22.46
C ALA A 160 -1.90 11.39 -21.63
N THR A 161 -1.75 12.69 -21.89
CA THR A 161 -2.62 13.70 -21.25
C THR A 161 -3.98 13.07 -21.25
N PRO A 162 -4.63 12.86 -20.09
CA PRO A 162 -5.99 12.45 -20.12
C PRO A 162 -6.62 13.49 -21.06
N SER A 163 -7.00 13.06 -22.26
CA SER A 163 -7.90 13.84 -23.08
C SER A 163 -8.96 14.27 -22.09
N PRO A 164 -9.26 15.56 -21.93
CA PRO A 164 -10.35 15.95 -21.08
C PRO A 164 -11.63 15.46 -21.77
N ALA A 165 -11.87 14.15 -21.72
CA ALA A 165 -13.22 13.69 -21.59
C ALA A 165 -13.62 14.18 -20.21
N VAL A 166 -14.07 15.43 -20.15
CA VAL A 166 -15.06 15.83 -19.20
C VAL A 166 -16.29 15.02 -19.59
N ASP A 167 -16.26 13.72 -19.27
CA ASP A 167 -17.49 13.07 -18.90
C ASP A 167 -17.93 13.81 -17.63
N THR A 168 -18.62 14.90 -17.80
CA THR A 168 -19.64 15.28 -16.83
C THR A 168 -20.40 13.98 -16.59
N PRO A 169 -20.40 13.42 -15.35
CA PRO A 169 -21.21 12.26 -15.08
C PRO A 169 -22.61 12.61 -15.58
N GLY A 170 -23.00 12.05 -16.72
CA GLY A 170 -24.35 12.16 -17.17
C GLY A 170 -25.20 11.65 -16.01
N LEU A 171 -26.19 12.43 -15.60
CA LEU A 171 -27.15 11.95 -14.62
C LEU A 171 -27.64 10.60 -15.15
N GLY A 172 -27.46 9.56 -14.34
CA GLY A 172 -27.97 8.23 -14.68
C GLY A 172 -29.46 8.28 -14.89
N SER A 173 -29.97 7.50 -15.82
CA SER A 173 -31.42 7.39 -16.08
C SER A 173 -31.95 5.97 -15.86
N GLU A 174 -31.03 5.05 -15.52
CA GLU A 174 -31.31 3.64 -15.34
C GLU A 174 -31.96 3.39 -13.97
N THR A 175 -32.69 2.26 -13.88
CA THR A 175 -33.22 1.80 -12.61
C THR A 175 -32.24 0.84 -11.95
N VAL A 176 -31.85 1.12 -10.71
CA VAL A 176 -30.94 0.31 -9.91
C VAL A 176 -31.67 -0.33 -8.75
N LEU A 177 -31.62 -1.67 -8.65
CA LEU A 177 -32.10 -2.40 -7.48
C LEU A 177 -31.00 -2.48 -6.43
N VAL A 178 -31.26 -1.90 -5.26
CA VAL A 178 -30.36 -1.99 -4.10
C VAL A 178 -30.82 -3.09 -3.17
N VAL A 179 -29.96 -4.07 -2.88
CA VAL A 179 -30.19 -5.14 -1.90
C VAL A 179 -29.12 -5.02 -0.81
N GLU A 180 -29.55 -4.58 0.35
CA GLU A 180 -28.68 -4.34 1.52
C GLU A 180 -29.53 -4.64 2.77
N ASP A 181 -29.02 -5.41 3.71
CA ASP A 181 -29.72 -5.80 4.93
C ASP A 181 -29.66 -4.72 6.02
N GLU A 182 -28.59 -3.94 6.06
CA GLU A 182 -28.43 -2.83 7.01
C GLU A 182 -29.19 -1.59 6.54
N GLU A 183 -30.23 -1.20 7.27
CA GLU A 183 -31.16 -0.11 6.87
C GLU A 183 -30.46 1.24 6.64
N LEU A 184 -29.48 1.59 7.51
CA LEU A 184 -28.74 2.85 7.39
C LEU A 184 -27.84 2.86 6.14
N VAL A 185 -27.18 1.74 5.85
CA VAL A 185 -26.32 1.59 4.67
C VAL A 185 -27.17 1.66 3.40
N ARG A 186 -28.30 0.92 3.36
CA ARG A 186 -29.26 0.95 2.25
C ARG A 186 -29.74 2.37 1.95
N LYS A 187 -30.11 3.14 3.00
CA LYS A 187 -30.57 4.53 2.85
C LYS A 187 -29.49 5.41 2.22
N VAL A 188 -28.25 5.34 2.69
CA VAL A 188 -27.12 6.13 2.14
C VAL A 188 -26.87 5.78 0.68
N ILE A 189 -26.89 4.49 0.33
CA ILE A 189 -26.71 4.05 -1.06
C ILE A 189 -27.84 4.58 -1.95
N CYS A 190 -29.11 4.45 -1.52
CA CYS A 190 -30.25 4.92 -2.30
C CYS A 190 -30.20 6.46 -2.49
N GLU A 191 -29.90 7.22 -1.44
CA GLU A 191 -29.77 8.69 -1.54
C GLU A 191 -28.62 9.10 -2.48
N THR A 192 -27.50 8.39 -2.42
CA THR A 192 -26.35 8.65 -3.31
C THR A 192 -26.68 8.39 -4.77
N LEU A 193 -27.31 7.23 -5.06
CA LEU A 193 -27.72 6.88 -6.44
C LEU A 193 -28.81 7.84 -6.95
N ALA A 194 -29.79 8.18 -6.13
CA ALA A 194 -30.83 9.14 -6.51
C ALA A 194 -30.25 10.54 -6.81
N SER A 195 -29.25 11.00 -6.04
CA SER A 195 -28.55 12.27 -6.28
C SER A 195 -27.76 12.27 -7.59
N ALA A 196 -27.30 11.07 -8.04
CA ALA A 196 -26.65 10.85 -9.30
C ALA A 196 -27.63 10.64 -10.48
N GLY A 197 -28.96 10.74 -10.23
CA GLY A 197 -30.00 10.69 -11.27
C GLY A 197 -30.61 9.32 -11.51
N TYR A 198 -30.14 8.27 -10.85
CA TYR A 198 -30.70 6.93 -10.98
C TYR A 198 -32.07 6.79 -10.31
N ALA A 199 -32.96 5.99 -10.90
CA ALA A 199 -34.16 5.49 -10.22
C ALA A 199 -33.78 4.30 -9.34
N VAL A 200 -34.10 4.32 -8.02
CA VAL A 200 -33.68 3.31 -7.06
C VAL A 200 -34.92 2.62 -6.45
#